data_54c3b08031dee27360653de59d737581
#
_entry.id   54c3b08031dee27360653de59d737581
#
_cell.length_a   1.000
_cell.length_b   1.000
_cell.length_c   1.000
_cell.angle_alpha   90.00
_cell.angle_beta   90.00
_cell.angle_gamma   90.00
#
_symmetry.space_group_name_H-M   'P 1'
#
loop_
_entity.id
_entity.type
_entity.pdbx_description
1 polymer ?
#
loop_
_entity_poly.entity_id
_entity_poly.type
_entity_poly.pdbx_seq_one_letter_code
_entity_poly.pdbx_strand_id
1 'polypeptide(L)'
;KNRVLMGSMHTNLEEIPGGFERAAEYYAERARGQVGLIVTGGISPNEEGCVAAQAAKMTSQEDVTHHKLITKAVHDEGGIICMQILHTGRYGYHPKIVAPSPLQAPINFFRPKEMTEEDIQRTIDDYVRSALMAREAGYDGIEIMGSEGYLINQFITKRTNHRTDQWGGNYENRIKFPIEIIQRTRETLGQNFIVIYRLSMLDLVEDGSTWSEVVQLAKEIEKAGADLINTGIGWHEARIPTIATMVPRKAFAWVTKKLKSEVSVPLIAVNRINTPVIAEEILSEGFADMVSMARPFLADPDFVLKTIEGRTQEINTCIACNQACLDHTFQLRISSCLVNPRACHETELNYLPAQKPKKIAVVGGGPAGMAFAHIAAMRGHEITLYEAASKLGGQFNLAKIIPGKEEYAETIRYYESMLSKYKVNVCLNQKASAKDLIDNKYDEIILANGVHPRSIDIEGADHAKVVSYIDVLQKKVEIGYSVALIGSGGIGFDVAEYLVLDNHNNEDIHSFLKEWGVDEAYTHPGALKKPMNSDPKREVYLLKRSTGK
;
A
#
# COMPACT_ATOMS: atom_id res chain seq x y z
N LYS A 1 -7.91 17.92 13.40
CA LYS A 1 -8.15 18.62 12.13
C LYS A 1 -9.21 17.90 11.28
N ASN A 2 -9.04 16.61 11.07
CA ASN A 2 -9.93 15.75 10.31
C ASN A 2 -9.80 14.29 10.78
N ARG A 3 -10.53 13.38 10.14
CA ARG A 3 -10.59 11.95 10.49
C ARG A 3 -9.72 11.06 9.60
N VAL A 4 -8.68 11.62 8.98
CA VAL A 4 -7.77 10.90 8.09
C VAL A 4 -6.44 10.68 8.79
N LEU A 5 -6.03 9.40 8.85
CA LEU A 5 -4.74 8.97 9.36
C LEU A 5 -3.86 8.53 8.19
N MET A 6 -2.64 9.04 8.13
CA MET A 6 -1.59 8.48 7.28
C MET A 6 -1.02 7.23 7.96
N GLY A 7 -1.36 6.06 7.45
CA GLY A 7 -0.94 4.77 8.00
C GLY A 7 0.54 4.50 7.80
N SER A 8 1.08 3.65 8.65
CA SER A 8 2.48 3.23 8.64
C SER A 8 2.92 2.68 7.27
N MET A 9 4.11 3.09 6.86
CA MET A 9 4.81 2.58 5.67
C MET A 9 6.31 2.49 5.95
N HIS A 10 6.89 1.36 5.63
CA HIS A 10 8.33 1.19 5.67
C HIS A 10 8.95 1.81 4.42
N THR A 11 9.61 2.97 4.59
CA THR A 11 10.17 3.75 3.46
C THR A 11 11.63 3.45 3.18
N ASN A 12 12.33 2.82 4.13
CA ASN A 12 13.78 2.63 4.17
C ASN A 12 14.57 3.96 4.15
N LEU A 13 13.95 5.08 4.48
CA LEU A 13 14.66 6.36 4.60
C LEU A 13 15.53 6.39 5.86
N GLU A 14 15.02 5.89 6.97
CA GLU A 14 15.70 5.87 8.27
C GLU A 14 16.96 4.97 8.27
N GLU A 15 17.14 4.15 7.23
CA GLU A 15 18.20 3.13 7.11
C GLU A 15 19.39 3.57 6.26
N ILE A 16 19.38 4.81 5.74
CA ILE A 16 20.43 5.33 4.89
C ILE A 16 21.13 6.56 5.51
N PRO A 17 22.38 6.83 5.18
CA PRO A 17 23.04 8.08 5.60
C PRO A 17 22.26 9.33 5.16
N GLY A 18 22.02 10.27 6.09
CA GLY A 18 21.20 11.47 5.85
C GLY A 18 19.72 11.18 5.64
N GLY A 19 19.29 9.99 6.03
CA GLY A 19 17.92 9.53 5.78
C GLY A 19 16.90 10.16 6.73
N PHE A 20 17.29 10.51 7.94
CA PHE A 20 16.38 11.16 8.90
C PHE A 20 15.99 12.58 8.46
N GLU A 21 16.88 13.33 7.83
CA GLU A 21 16.58 14.63 7.21
C GLU A 21 15.58 14.47 6.05
N ARG A 22 15.74 13.41 5.25
CA ARG A 22 14.80 13.07 4.17
C ARG A 22 13.46 12.63 4.71
N ALA A 23 13.45 11.79 5.76
CA ALA A 23 12.23 11.37 6.45
C ALA A 23 11.50 12.56 7.09
N ALA A 24 12.23 13.52 7.65
CA ALA A 24 11.67 14.74 8.21
C ALA A 24 10.89 15.53 7.14
N GLU A 25 11.46 15.79 5.97
CA GLU A 25 10.75 16.48 4.88
C GLU A 25 9.60 15.63 4.34
N TYR A 26 9.79 14.31 4.21
CA TYR A 26 8.73 13.39 3.78
C TYR A 26 7.49 13.51 4.66
N TYR A 27 7.62 13.48 5.98
CA TYR A 27 6.49 13.59 6.90
C TYR A 27 5.97 15.03 7.01
N ALA A 28 6.84 16.04 7.00
CA ALA A 28 6.46 17.45 7.03
C ALA A 28 5.58 17.85 5.84
N GLU A 29 5.88 17.36 4.63
CA GLU A 29 5.07 17.64 3.46
C GLU A 29 3.63 17.12 3.62
N ARG A 30 3.43 15.92 4.22
CA ARG A 30 2.10 15.37 4.48
C ARG A 30 1.36 16.13 5.60
N ALA A 31 2.08 16.63 6.59
CA ALA A 31 1.53 17.51 7.62
C ALA A 31 1.06 18.85 7.02
N ARG A 32 1.86 19.45 6.14
CA ARG A 32 1.52 20.63 5.33
C ARG A 32 0.30 20.35 4.44
N GLY A 33 0.21 19.15 3.87
CA GLY A 33 -0.95 18.62 3.14
C GLY A 33 -2.18 18.33 4.01
N GLN A 34 -2.16 18.74 5.30
CA GLN A 34 -3.30 18.73 6.24
C GLN A 34 -3.80 17.35 6.67
N VAL A 35 -2.99 16.30 6.59
CA VAL A 35 -3.39 15.01 7.19
C VAL A 35 -3.65 15.15 8.68
N GLY A 36 -4.67 14.45 9.20
CA GLY A 36 -5.12 14.60 10.60
C GLY A 36 -4.15 14.01 11.61
N LEU A 37 -3.59 12.85 11.31
CA LEU A 37 -2.64 12.12 12.14
C LEU A 37 -1.68 11.33 11.25
N ILE A 38 -0.40 11.30 11.61
CA ILE A 38 0.63 10.52 10.91
C ILE A 38 1.08 9.37 11.82
N VAL A 39 1.29 8.18 11.24
CA VAL A 39 1.97 7.06 11.88
C VAL A 39 3.22 6.72 11.06
N THR A 40 4.38 6.66 11.72
CA THR A 40 5.66 6.36 11.05
C THR A 40 5.71 4.93 10.49
N GLY A 41 6.73 4.61 9.72
CA GLY A 41 7.16 3.23 9.47
C GLY A 41 7.42 2.49 10.79
N GLY A 42 7.44 1.14 10.73
CA GLY A 42 7.65 0.31 11.91
C GLY A 42 9.07 0.44 12.44
N ILE A 43 9.20 0.88 13.69
CA ILE A 43 10.47 1.03 14.42
C ILE A 43 10.58 -0.09 15.44
N SER A 44 11.69 -0.82 15.43
CA SER A 44 11.87 -1.96 16.35
C SER A 44 12.17 -1.51 17.78
N PRO A 45 11.61 -2.19 18.81
CA PRO A 45 11.93 -1.93 20.21
C PRO A 45 13.27 -2.54 20.65
N ASN A 46 13.84 -3.48 19.88
CA ASN A 46 15.11 -4.15 20.14
C ASN A 46 15.72 -4.75 18.85
N GLU A 47 16.90 -5.37 18.94
CA GLU A 47 17.58 -5.96 17.77
C GLU A 47 16.84 -7.16 17.16
N GLU A 48 16.26 -8.03 18.02
CA GLU A 48 15.57 -9.24 17.60
C GLU A 48 14.30 -8.92 16.78
N GLY A 49 13.72 -7.74 17.01
CA GLY A 49 12.51 -7.28 16.35
C GLY A 49 12.72 -6.58 15.02
N CYS A 50 13.95 -6.28 14.62
CA CYS A 50 14.23 -5.58 13.38
C CYS A 50 13.74 -6.34 12.13
N VAL A 51 13.38 -5.60 11.07
CA VAL A 51 13.04 -6.21 9.77
C VAL A 51 14.27 -6.82 9.12
N ALA A 52 15.42 -6.16 9.23
CA ALA A 52 16.73 -6.61 8.77
C ALA A 52 17.79 -6.20 9.80
N ALA A 53 19.01 -6.71 9.69
CA ALA A 53 20.07 -6.51 10.69
C ALA A 53 20.43 -5.04 11.01
N GLN A 54 20.14 -4.11 10.08
CA GLN A 54 20.44 -2.68 10.24
C GLN A 54 19.17 -1.81 10.16
N ALA A 55 17.98 -2.41 10.31
CA ALA A 55 16.73 -1.67 10.24
C ALA A 55 16.57 -0.73 11.44
N ALA A 56 15.72 0.29 11.24
CA ALA A 56 15.43 1.31 12.22
C ALA A 56 14.89 0.74 13.55
N LYS A 57 15.42 1.25 14.65
CA LYS A 57 15.05 0.85 16.02
C LYS A 57 15.05 2.06 16.95
N MET A 58 14.38 1.96 18.09
CA MET A 58 14.38 2.97 19.15
C MET A 58 14.96 2.37 20.42
N THR A 59 16.31 2.39 20.56
CA THR A 59 17.05 1.68 21.61
C THR A 59 18.14 2.52 22.29
N SER A 60 18.47 3.69 21.73
CA SER A 60 19.57 4.54 22.20
C SER A 60 19.20 6.03 22.16
N GLN A 61 19.95 6.88 22.87
CA GLN A 61 19.79 8.34 22.83
C GLN A 61 20.16 8.95 21.47
N GLU A 62 20.96 8.25 20.67
CA GLU A 62 21.23 8.60 19.29
C GLU A 62 19.97 8.46 18.44
N ASP A 63 19.23 7.35 18.60
CA ASP A 63 17.94 7.14 17.93
C ASP A 63 16.95 8.27 18.29
N VAL A 64 16.85 8.63 19.57
CA VAL A 64 16.02 9.76 20.05
C VAL A 64 16.39 11.05 19.34
N THR A 65 17.69 11.34 19.22
CA THR A 65 18.19 12.57 18.59
C THR A 65 17.83 12.62 17.10
N HIS A 66 17.96 11.52 16.39
CA HIS A 66 17.57 11.40 14.99
C HIS A 66 16.06 11.59 14.80
N HIS A 67 15.23 10.93 15.61
CA HIS A 67 13.78 11.03 15.52
C HIS A 67 13.25 12.44 15.89
N LYS A 68 13.97 13.24 16.68
CA LYS A 68 13.64 14.66 16.93
C LYS A 68 13.61 15.50 15.65
N LEU A 69 14.38 15.14 14.62
CA LEU A 69 14.33 15.83 13.32
C LEU A 69 12.96 15.64 12.67
N ILE A 70 12.42 14.43 12.72
CA ILE A 70 11.11 14.09 12.15
C ILE A 70 9.99 14.80 12.90
N THR A 71 9.93 14.64 14.23
CA THR A 71 8.84 15.19 15.03
C THR A 71 8.80 16.72 14.97
N LYS A 72 9.99 17.35 15.05
CA LYS A 72 10.10 18.80 14.91
C LYS A 72 9.57 19.28 13.54
N ALA A 73 9.97 18.63 12.45
CA ALA A 73 9.55 19.03 11.11
C ALA A 73 8.02 18.91 10.92
N VAL A 74 7.41 17.86 11.47
CA VAL A 74 5.95 17.68 11.45
C VAL A 74 5.23 18.72 12.31
N HIS A 75 5.75 19.01 13.49
CA HIS A 75 5.16 20.00 14.40
C HIS A 75 5.29 21.43 13.86
N ASP A 76 6.40 21.77 13.20
CA ASP A 76 6.58 23.07 12.54
C ASP A 76 5.48 23.32 11.48
N GLU A 77 4.93 22.26 10.85
CA GLU A 77 3.78 22.31 9.93
C GLU A 77 2.42 22.12 10.67
N GLY A 78 2.43 22.10 12.01
CA GLY A 78 1.25 21.92 12.85
C GLY A 78 0.62 20.52 12.74
N GLY A 79 1.37 19.50 12.36
CA GLY A 79 0.95 18.10 12.29
C GLY A 79 0.95 17.42 13.66
N ILE A 80 0.41 16.20 13.70
CA ILE A 80 0.44 15.28 14.85
C ILE A 80 1.03 13.96 14.33
N ILE A 81 2.00 13.39 15.09
CA ILE A 81 2.72 12.20 14.65
C ILE A 81 2.90 11.19 15.78
N CYS A 82 2.57 9.93 15.50
CA CYS A 82 2.82 8.76 16.34
C CYS A 82 3.89 7.86 15.76
N MET A 83 4.72 7.25 16.60
CA MET A 83 5.70 6.25 16.19
C MET A 83 5.08 4.85 16.24
N GLN A 84 5.15 4.07 15.13
CA GLN A 84 4.77 2.67 15.20
C GLN A 84 5.89 1.84 15.82
N ILE A 85 5.59 1.10 16.91
CA ILE A 85 6.50 0.12 17.51
C ILE A 85 6.18 -1.25 16.91
N LEU A 86 7.12 -1.81 16.17
CA LEU A 86 6.97 -3.06 15.44
C LEU A 86 8.10 -4.03 15.79
N HIS A 87 7.74 -5.23 16.22
CA HIS A 87 8.67 -6.36 16.37
C HIS A 87 8.26 -7.45 15.40
N THR A 88 9.15 -7.76 14.44
CA THR A 88 8.83 -8.66 13.32
C THR A 88 8.57 -10.10 13.74
N GLY A 89 9.11 -10.54 14.89
CA GLY A 89 9.04 -11.93 15.27
C GLY A 89 9.69 -12.82 14.20
N ARG A 90 9.00 -13.91 13.80
CA ARG A 90 9.47 -14.86 12.79
C ARG A 90 9.60 -14.31 11.36
N TYR A 91 9.20 -13.04 11.13
CA TYR A 91 9.28 -12.40 9.80
C TYR A 91 10.55 -11.56 9.58
N GLY A 92 11.40 -11.38 10.58
CA GLY A 92 12.67 -10.65 10.41
C GLY A 92 13.66 -11.39 9.49
N TYR A 93 14.33 -10.65 8.62
CA TYR A 93 15.31 -11.18 7.67
C TYR A 93 16.74 -11.16 8.24
N HIS A 94 16.92 -11.76 9.41
CA HIS A 94 18.23 -11.91 10.07
C HIS A 94 18.23 -13.12 11.03
N PRO A 95 19.40 -13.65 11.42
CA PRO A 95 19.49 -14.90 12.20
C PRO A 95 19.11 -14.78 13.69
N LYS A 96 18.91 -13.56 14.22
CA LYS A 96 18.59 -13.32 15.64
C LYS A 96 17.09 -13.31 15.93
N ILE A 97 16.23 -13.66 14.98
CA ILE A 97 14.78 -13.61 15.14
C ILE A 97 14.28 -14.55 16.25
N VAL A 98 13.24 -14.10 16.95
CA VAL A 98 12.56 -14.83 18.02
C VAL A 98 11.06 -14.93 17.75
N ALA A 99 10.40 -15.89 18.37
CA ALA A 99 8.95 -16.10 18.27
C ALA A 99 8.43 -16.84 19.51
N PRO A 100 7.11 -16.87 19.77
CA PRO A 100 6.54 -17.67 20.87
C PRO A 100 6.84 -19.16 20.75
N SER A 101 6.93 -19.68 19.52
CA SER A 101 7.35 -21.05 19.22
C SER A 101 8.30 -21.08 18.02
N PRO A 102 9.22 -22.06 17.92
CA PRO A 102 10.28 -22.06 16.92
C PRO A 102 9.80 -22.52 15.53
N LEU A 103 8.73 -21.89 15.03
CA LEU A 103 8.06 -22.20 13.77
C LEU A 103 8.51 -21.24 12.67
N GLN A 104 9.23 -21.76 11.70
CA GLN A 104 9.66 -20.96 10.53
C GLN A 104 8.46 -20.49 9.72
N ALA A 105 8.48 -19.21 9.32
CA ALA A 105 7.46 -18.68 8.41
C ALA A 105 7.71 -19.20 6.98
N PRO A 106 6.64 -19.50 6.20
CA PRO A 106 6.80 -19.99 4.83
C PRO A 106 7.43 -18.97 3.88
N ILE A 107 7.44 -17.69 4.27
CA ILE A 107 8.00 -16.57 3.51
C ILE A 107 9.40 -16.14 4.00
N ASN A 108 10.01 -16.86 4.95
CA ASN A 108 11.31 -16.51 5.54
C ASN A 108 12.30 -17.69 5.47
N PHE A 109 13.57 -17.39 5.27
CA PHE A 109 14.66 -18.37 5.27
C PHE A 109 15.14 -18.73 6.66
N PHE A 110 14.97 -17.85 7.65
CA PHE A 110 15.43 -18.03 9.01
C PHE A 110 14.36 -18.72 9.88
N ARG A 111 14.81 -19.63 10.74
CA ARG A 111 13.97 -20.23 11.77
C ARG A 111 14.14 -19.43 13.06
N PRO A 112 13.06 -18.96 13.71
CA PRO A 112 13.16 -18.22 14.96
C PRO A 112 13.59 -19.11 16.12
N LYS A 113 14.27 -18.51 17.10
CA LYS A 113 14.47 -19.10 18.44
C LYS A 113 13.17 -18.93 19.23
N GLU A 114 12.77 -19.96 19.99
CA GLU A 114 11.70 -19.85 20.96
C GLU A 114 12.09 -18.90 22.09
N MET A 115 11.20 -17.97 22.45
CA MET A 115 11.42 -17.04 23.56
C MET A 115 11.28 -17.75 24.91
N THR A 116 12.24 -17.52 25.80
CA THR A 116 12.12 -17.90 27.21
C THR A 116 11.22 -16.91 27.96
N GLU A 117 10.88 -17.22 29.23
CA GLU A 117 10.14 -16.26 30.09
C GLU A 117 10.91 -14.94 30.22
N GLU A 118 12.23 -15.00 30.40
CA GLU A 118 13.10 -13.83 30.51
C GLU A 118 13.13 -13.03 29.20
N ASP A 119 13.15 -13.71 28.04
CA ASP A 119 13.07 -13.07 26.74
C ASP A 119 11.74 -12.31 26.57
N ILE A 120 10.63 -12.90 27.03
CA ILE A 120 9.29 -12.29 26.95
C ILE A 120 9.23 -11.05 27.85
N GLN A 121 9.64 -11.14 29.11
CA GLN A 121 9.65 -10.01 30.05
C GLN A 121 10.53 -8.87 29.54
N ARG A 122 11.76 -9.18 29.10
CA ARG A 122 12.67 -8.20 28.47
C ARG A 122 12.01 -7.51 27.28
N THR A 123 11.33 -8.26 26.41
CA THR A 123 10.71 -7.69 25.23
C THR A 123 9.56 -6.76 25.60
N ILE A 124 8.75 -7.09 26.63
CA ILE A 124 7.72 -6.18 27.15
C ILE A 124 8.37 -4.89 27.66
N ASP A 125 9.45 -4.98 28.44
CA ASP A 125 10.17 -3.81 28.94
C ASP A 125 10.81 -3.00 27.80
N ASP A 126 11.27 -3.66 26.72
CA ASP A 126 11.77 -3.01 25.51
C ASP A 126 10.69 -2.19 24.78
N TYR A 127 9.44 -2.69 24.69
CA TYR A 127 8.31 -1.92 24.16
C TYR A 127 8.04 -0.66 25.01
N VAL A 128 8.00 -0.80 26.33
CA VAL A 128 7.77 0.33 27.25
C VAL A 128 8.91 1.35 27.15
N ARG A 129 10.16 0.89 27.12
CA ARG A 129 11.34 1.75 26.95
C ARG A 129 11.29 2.49 25.62
N SER A 130 10.99 1.78 24.51
CA SER A 130 10.85 2.39 23.19
C SER A 130 9.76 3.46 23.16
N ALA A 131 8.63 3.24 23.85
CA ALA A 131 7.55 4.20 23.98
C ALA A 131 7.96 5.46 24.79
N LEU A 132 8.75 5.28 25.87
CA LEU A 132 9.34 6.40 26.62
C LEU A 132 10.27 7.24 25.75
N MET A 133 11.13 6.58 24.98
CA MET A 133 12.07 7.22 24.08
C MET A 133 11.34 7.94 22.93
N ALA A 134 10.23 7.38 22.43
CA ALA A 134 9.37 8.06 21.46
C ALA A 134 8.81 9.37 22.02
N ARG A 135 8.32 9.36 23.27
CA ARG A 135 7.88 10.61 23.95
C ARG A 135 9.01 11.61 24.09
N GLU A 136 10.21 11.17 24.47
CA GLU A 136 11.40 12.02 24.57
C GLU A 136 11.82 12.60 23.20
N ALA A 137 11.63 11.82 22.11
CA ALA A 137 11.86 12.27 20.74
C ALA A 137 10.78 13.26 20.24
N GLY A 138 9.73 13.52 21.03
CA GLY A 138 8.69 14.50 20.71
C GLY A 138 7.49 13.93 19.95
N TYR A 139 7.33 12.61 19.89
CA TYR A 139 6.10 12.02 19.33
C TYR A 139 4.88 12.32 20.22
N ASP A 140 3.72 12.51 19.60
CA ASP A 140 2.44 12.75 20.29
C ASP A 140 1.83 11.43 20.81
N GLY A 141 2.30 10.30 20.30
CA GLY A 141 1.84 8.98 20.67
C GLY A 141 2.64 7.86 20.01
N ILE A 142 2.14 6.65 20.20
CA ILE A 142 2.65 5.43 19.56
C ILE A 142 1.51 4.61 18.96
N GLU A 143 1.86 3.79 17.98
CA GLU A 143 1.02 2.68 17.52
C GLU A 143 1.72 1.35 17.83
N ILE A 144 1.09 0.48 18.63
CA ILE A 144 1.59 -0.86 18.94
C ILE A 144 1.11 -1.81 17.84
N MET A 145 2.06 -2.41 17.11
CA MET A 145 1.77 -3.29 15.97
C MET A 145 1.39 -4.70 16.41
N GLY A 146 0.09 -4.96 16.49
CA GLY A 146 -0.48 -6.24 16.93
C GLY A 146 -1.15 -7.08 15.83
N SER A 147 -0.85 -6.82 14.56
CA SER A 147 -1.50 -7.46 13.41
C SER A 147 -0.52 -7.96 12.34
N GLU A 148 -1.03 -8.38 11.20
CA GLU A 148 -0.33 -8.83 9.97
C GLU A 148 0.68 -9.98 10.19
N GLY A 149 0.57 -10.73 11.32
CA GLY A 149 1.42 -11.88 11.61
C GLY A 149 2.78 -11.53 12.25
N TYR A 150 2.97 -10.30 12.76
CA TYR A 150 4.13 -9.91 13.54
C TYR A 150 4.13 -10.49 14.95
N LEU A 151 5.17 -10.23 15.76
CA LEU A 151 5.39 -10.94 17.03
C LEU A 151 4.16 -11.02 17.93
N ILE A 152 3.49 -9.90 18.18
CA ILE A 152 2.29 -9.87 19.03
C ILE A 152 1.19 -10.77 18.45
N ASN A 153 0.92 -10.69 17.15
CA ASN A 153 -0.07 -11.54 16.49
C ASN A 153 0.35 -13.02 16.53
N GLN A 154 1.67 -13.32 16.50
CA GLN A 154 2.18 -14.68 16.65
C GLN A 154 1.90 -15.26 18.05
N PHE A 155 1.88 -14.44 19.11
CA PHE A 155 1.46 -14.89 20.45
C PHE A 155 -0.04 -15.18 20.51
N ILE A 156 -0.87 -14.40 19.83
CA ILE A 156 -2.33 -14.47 19.90
C ILE A 156 -2.88 -15.73 19.24
N THR A 157 -2.36 -16.15 18.09
CA THR A 157 -2.96 -17.22 17.29
C THR A 157 -2.42 -18.61 17.62
N LYS A 158 -3.30 -19.63 17.53
CA LYS A 158 -2.90 -21.04 17.66
C LYS A 158 -1.95 -21.47 16.56
N ARG A 159 -2.03 -20.87 15.38
CA ARG A 159 -1.15 -21.13 14.24
C ARG A 159 0.35 -21.05 14.61
N THR A 160 0.71 -20.13 15.49
CA THR A 160 2.11 -19.79 15.78
C THR A 160 2.50 -19.89 17.24
N ASN A 161 1.53 -20.01 18.15
CA ASN A 161 1.79 -20.15 19.58
C ASN A 161 1.40 -21.56 20.06
N HIS A 162 2.40 -22.43 20.17
CA HIS A 162 2.26 -23.80 20.65
C HIS A 162 2.77 -23.96 22.09
N ARG A 163 2.93 -22.85 22.82
CA ARG A 163 3.38 -22.86 24.23
C ARG A 163 2.33 -23.47 25.13
N THR A 164 2.79 -24.06 26.26
CA THR A 164 1.95 -24.67 27.29
C THR A 164 2.06 -23.96 28.64
N ASP A 165 2.85 -22.88 28.71
CA ASP A 165 3.03 -22.05 29.90
C ASP A 165 1.98 -20.90 29.95
N GLN A 166 2.22 -19.93 30.84
CA GLN A 166 1.33 -18.77 31.03
C GLN A 166 1.23 -17.81 29.84
N TRP A 167 1.96 -18.06 28.74
CA TRP A 167 1.96 -17.25 27.50
C TRP A 167 1.33 -18.01 26.33
N GLY A 168 0.77 -19.21 26.57
CA GLY A 168 0.20 -20.05 25.54
C GLY A 168 -0.96 -20.91 26.05
N GLY A 169 -1.46 -21.82 25.22
CA GLY A 169 -2.60 -22.68 25.53
C GLY A 169 -3.94 -21.96 25.35
N ASN A 170 -4.61 -21.61 26.46
CA ASN A 170 -5.90 -20.90 26.40
C ASN A 170 -5.76 -19.46 25.87
N TYR A 171 -6.89 -18.84 25.50
CA TYR A 171 -6.84 -17.53 24.84
C TYR A 171 -6.37 -16.42 25.78
N GLU A 172 -6.78 -16.46 27.03
CA GLU A 172 -6.39 -15.50 28.07
C GLU A 172 -4.87 -15.44 28.22
N ASN A 173 -4.20 -16.58 28.19
CA ASN A 173 -2.73 -16.64 28.22
C ASN A 173 -2.12 -16.09 26.92
N ARG A 174 -2.70 -16.41 25.77
CA ARG A 174 -2.18 -15.97 24.46
C ARG A 174 -2.26 -14.45 24.26
N ILE A 175 -3.26 -13.78 24.84
CA ILE A 175 -3.41 -12.31 24.76
C ILE A 175 -2.69 -11.58 25.89
N LYS A 176 -2.13 -12.27 26.88
CA LYS A 176 -1.43 -11.66 28.02
C LYS A 176 -0.28 -10.76 27.56
N PHE A 177 0.49 -11.18 26.54
CA PHE A 177 1.62 -10.42 26.02
C PHE A 177 1.24 -9.01 25.53
N PRO A 178 0.29 -8.82 24.58
CA PRO A 178 -0.13 -7.49 24.18
C PRO A 178 -0.78 -6.68 25.31
N ILE A 179 -1.54 -7.31 26.19
CA ILE A 179 -2.22 -6.60 27.27
C ILE A 179 -1.21 -6.03 28.28
N GLU A 180 -0.19 -6.80 28.66
CA GLU A 180 0.86 -6.29 29.53
C GLU A 180 1.67 -5.16 28.89
N ILE A 181 1.95 -5.24 27.59
CA ILE A 181 2.62 -4.14 26.86
C ILE A 181 1.79 -2.86 26.96
N ILE A 182 0.49 -2.91 26.67
CA ILE A 182 -0.39 -1.72 26.69
C ILE A 182 -0.50 -1.16 28.11
N GLN A 183 -0.77 -2.01 29.12
CA GLN A 183 -0.92 -1.60 30.52
C GLN A 183 0.34 -0.90 31.04
N ARG A 184 1.50 -1.57 30.93
CA ARG A 184 2.77 -1.00 31.42
C ARG A 184 3.15 0.28 30.65
N THR A 185 2.84 0.35 29.36
CA THR A 185 3.04 1.57 28.55
C THR A 185 2.14 2.70 29.06
N ARG A 186 0.86 2.44 29.28
CA ARG A 186 -0.10 3.42 29.78
C ARG A 186 0.26 3.89 31.21
N GLU A 187 0.62 2.98 32.10
CA GLU A 187 1.09 3.31 33.46
C GLU A 187 2.32 4.22 33.44
N THR A 188 3.24 3.96 32.50
CA THR A 188 4.50 4.70 32.38
C THR A 188 4.34 6.07 31.74
N LEU A 189 3.48 6.18 30.71
CA LEU A 189 3.33 7.41 29.91
C LEU A 189 2.19 8.30 30.37
N GLY A 190 1.26 7.79 31.17
CA GLY A 190 0.08 8.54 31.63
C GLY A 190 -0.98 8.70 30.54
N GLN A 191 -2.02 9.52 30.80
CA GLN A 191 -3.21 9.64 29.94
C GLN A 191 -3.05 10.65 28.78
N ASN A 192 -2.04 11.50 28.82
CA ASN A 192 -1.85 12.58 27.84
C ASN A 192 -1.01 12.17 26.62
N PHE A 193 -0.72 10.89 26.46
CA PHE A 193 0.06 10.33 25.35
C PHE A 193 -0.81 9.34 24.56
N ILE A 194 -0.91 9.52 23.26
CA ILE A 194 -1.79 8.70 22.41
C ILE A 194 -1.22 7.27 22.33
N VAL A 195 -2.06 6.28 22.63
CA VAL A 195 -1.73 4.86 22.46
C VAL A 195 -2.73 4.24 21.48
N ILE A 196 -2.25 3.95 20.29
CA ILE A 196 -3.01 3.24 19.25
C ILE A 196 -2.61 1.77 19.31
N TYR A 197 -3.58 0.87 19.19
CA TYR A 197 -3.29 -0.53 18.98
C TYR A 197 -3.76 -0.96 17.58
N ARG A 198 -2.87 -1.59 16.80
CA ARG A 198 -3.23 -2.15 15.51
C ARG A 198 -3.66 -3.60 15.68
N LEU A 199 -4.98 -3.82 15.58
CA LEU A 199 -5.64 -5.10 15.85
C LEU A 199 -5.82 -5.89 14.55
N SER A 200 -5.40 -7.16 14.52
CA SER A 200 -5.72 -8.06 13.42
C SER A 200 -7.21 -8.41 13.44
N MET A 201 -7.95 -7.85 12.50
CA MET A 201 -9.40 -8.09 12.37
C MET A 201 -9.69 -9.38 11.59
N LEU A 202 -8.89 -9.65 10.57
CA LEU A 202 -8.95 -10.83 9.72
C LEU A 202 -7.52 -11.35 9.54
N ASP A 203 -7.22 -12.51 10.10
CA ASP A 203 -5.87 -13.11 9.92
C ASP A 203 -5.70 -13.67 8.50
N LEU A 204 -6.78 -14.20 7.89
CA LEU A 204 -6.83 -14.81 6.56
C LEU A 204 -5.81 -15.94 6.38
N VAL A 205 -5.54 -16.65 7.46
CA VAL A 205 -4.68 -17.85 7.53
C VAL A 205 -5.39 -18.96 8.32
N GLU A 206 -4.99 -20.20 8.07
CA GLU A 206 -5.47 -21.36 8.85
C GLU A 206 -5.08 -21.21 10.31
N ASP A 207 -5.93 -21.69 11.23
CA ASP A 207 -5.76 -21.56 12.68
C ASP A 207 -5.54 -20.12 13.17
N GLY A 208 -6.06 -19.15 12.42
CA GLY A 208 -6.17 -17.76 12.83
C GLY A 208 -7.21 -17.55 13.93
N SER A 209 -7.37 -16.32 14.38
CA SER A 209 -8.32 -15.94 15.44
C SER A 209 -9.78 -16.19 15.01
N THR A 210 -10.62 -16.52 15.96
CA THR A 210 -12.08 -16.53 15.79
C THR A 210 -12.66 -15.14 16.03
N TRP A 211 -13.91 -14.87 15.57
CA TRP A 211 -14.56 -13.59 15.83
C TRP A 211 -14.68 -13.28 17.33
N SER A 212 -15.05 -14.29 18.14
CA SER A 212 -15.15 -14.11 19.60
C SER A 212 -13.80 -13.77 20.24
N GLU A 213 -12.71 -14.35 19.76
CA GLU A 213 -11.35 -14.02 20.20
C GLU A 213 -10.98 -12.58 19.82
N VAL A 214 -11.27 -12.14 18.60
CA VAL A 214 -11.05 -10.74 18.16
C VAL A 214 -11.80 -9.74 19.04
N VAL A 215 -13.09 -10.01 19.32
CA VAL A 215 -13.92 -9.16 20.19
C VAL A 215 -13.39 -9.13 21.62
N GLN A 216 -13.02 -10.29 22.17
CA GLN A 216 -12.45 -10.38 23.52
C GLN A 216 -11.15 -9.56 23.61
N LEU A 217 -10.24 -9.71 22.63
CA LEU A 217 -8.99 -8.95 22.60
C LEU A 217 -9.25 -7.44 22.48
N ALA A 218 -10.18 -7.02 21.62
CA ALA A 218 -10.53 -5.60 21.47
C ALA A 218 -11.00 -4.97 22.79
N LYS A 219 -11.84 -5.69 23.55
CA LYS A 219 -12.33 -5.24 24.88
C LYS A 219 -11.19 -5.18 25.91
N GLU A 220 -10.29 -6.16 25.92
CA GLU A 220 -9.15 -6.14 26.84
C GLU A 220 -8.13 -5.04 26.46
N ILE A 221 -7.94 -4.75 25.17
CA ILE A 221 -7.12 -3.61 24.68
C ILE A 221 -7.69 -2.28 25.16
N GLU A 222 -9.00 -2.06 25.00
CA GLU A 222 -9.69 -0.87 25.51
C GLU A 222 -9.50 -0.72 27.02
N LYS A 223 -9.72 -1.77 27.78
CA LYS A 223 -9.55 -1.81 29.24
C LYS A 223 -8.09 -1.59 29.66
N ALA A 224 -7.13 -2.08 28.88
CA ALA A 224 -5.69 -1.87 29.14
C ALA A 224 -5.25 -0.43 28.90
N GLY A 225 -6.05 0.42 28.25
CA GLY A 225 -5.84 1.85 28.10
C GLY A 225 -5.40 2.32 26.72
N ALA A 226 -5.69 1.58 25.65
CA ALA A 226 -5.57 2.10 24.29
C ALA A 226 -6.64 3.18 24.03
N ASP A 227 -6.25 4.26 23.33
CA ASP A 227 -7.15 5.37 22.97
C ASP A 227 -7.88 5.12 21.65
N LEU A 228 -7.26 4.36 20.73
CA LEU A 228 -7.74 4.08 19.38
C LEU A 228 -7.38 2.67 18.98
N ILE A 229 -8.25 2.02 18.21
CA ILE A 229 -7.96 0.76 17.55
C ILE A 229 -7.86 0.98 16.04
N ASN A 230 -6.66 0.76 15.48
CA ASN A 230 -6.43 0.72 14.05
C ASN A 230 -6.59 -0.72 13.56
N THR A 231 -7.43 -0.95 12.57
CA THR A 231 -7.74 -2.31 12.11
C THR A 231 -6.68 -2.82 11.13
N GLY A 232 -6.29 -4.09 11.23
CA GLY A 232 -5.34 -4.77 10.36
C GLY A 232 -6.00 -5.91 9.60
N ILE A 233 -5.60 -6.14 8.35
CA ILE A 233 -6.23 -7.12 7.46
C ILE A 233 -5.18 -7.99 6.78
N GLY A 234 -5.21 -9.28 7.11
CA GLY A 234 -4.40 -10.31 6.48
C GLY A 234 -2.96 -10.37 6.97
N TRP A 235 -2.45 -11.58 7.15
CA TRP A 235 -1.03 -11.81 7.42
C TRP A 235 -0.20 -11.67 6.15
N HIS A 236 1.08 -11.38 6.27
CA HIS A 236 2.00 -11.33 5.12
C HIS A 236 2.08 -12.64 4.35
N GLU A 237 1.86 -13.78 5.00
CA GLU A 237 1.83 -15.11 4.36
C GLU A 237 0.43 -15.51 3.85
N ALA A 238 -0.60 -14.69 4.05
CA ALA A 238 -1.93 -14.95 3.53
C ALA A 238 -1.93 -14.93 2.00
N ARG A 239 -2.66 -15.85 1.39
CA ARG A 239 -2.78 -15.95 -0.06
C ARG A 239 -3.87 -15.05 -0.65
N ILE A 240 -4.74 -14.52 0.20
CA ILE A 240 -5.82 -13.62 -0.19
C ILE A 240 -5.24 -12.22 -0.38
N PRO A 241 -5.42 -11.59 -1.55
CA PRO A 241 -4.95 -10.23 -1.75
C PRO A 241 -5.79 -9.25 -0.93
N THR A 242 -5.13 -8.31 -0.23
CA THR A 242 -5.81 -7.33 0.62
C THR A 242 -5.53 -5.89 0.21
N ILE A 243 -4.49 -5.66 -0.62
CA ILE A 243 -4.00 -4.32 -0.96
C ILE A 243 -3.70 -4.14 -2.45
N ALA A 244 -3.77 -5.19 -3.25
CA ALA A 244 -3.49 -5.13 -4.69
C ALA A 244 -4.61 -4.42 -5.47
N THR A 245 -4.33 -4.04 -6.73
CA THR A 245 -5.28 -3.30 -7.57
C THR A 245 -6.58 -4.06 -7.85
N MET A 246 -6.52 -5.40 -7.89
CA MET A 246 -7.69 -6.28 -8.07
C MET A 246 -8.64 -6.31 -6.86
N VAL A 247 -8.21 -5.84 -5.69
CA VAL A 247 -9.06 -5.79 -4.49
C VAL A 247 -10.02 -4.59 -4.62
N PRO A 248 -11.34 -4.78 -4.47
CA PRO A 248 -12.29 -3.68 -4.52
C PRO A 248 -12.00 -2.61 -3.49
N ARG A 249 -12.36 -1.36 -3.79
CA ARG A 249 -12.27 -0.27 -2.82
C ARG A 249 -13.14 -0.59 -1.61
N LYS A 250 -12.67 -0.26 -0.40
CA LYS A 250 -13.32 -0.54 0.92
C LYS A 250 -13.70 -2.01 1.17
N ALA A 251 -13.08 -2.97 0.46
CA ALA A 251 -13.45 -4.39 0.52
C ALA A 251 -13.51 -4.99 1.94
N PHE A 252 -12.75 -4.45 2.87
CA PHE A 252 -12.65 -4.97 4.24
C PHE A 252 -13.24 -4.03 5.31
N ALA A 253 -13.87 -2.91 4.92
CA ALA A 253 -14.44 -1.96 5.90
C ALA A 253 -15.59 -2.57 6.73
N TRP A 254 -16.27 -3.58 6.20
CA TRP A 254 -17.37 -4.28 6.87
C TRP A 254 -16.96 -4.89 8.22
N VAL A 255 -15.74 -5.41 8.35
CA VAL A 255 -15.30 -6.03 9.61
C VAL A 255 -15.04 -4.98 10.70
N THR A 256 -14.60 -3.77 10.34
CA THR A 256 -14.52 -2.65 11.28
C THR A 256 -15.90 -2.25 11.78
N LYS A 257 -16.90 -2.16 10.88
CA LYS A 257 -18.31 -1.91 11.25
C LYS A 257 -18.83 -2.98 12.20
N LYS A 258 -18.51 -4.25 11.95
CA LYS A 258 -18.91 -5.37 12.81
C LYS A 258 -18.36 -5.25 14.23
N LEU A 259 -17.15 -4.71 14.43
CA LEU A 259 -16.56 -4.49 15.76
C LEU A 259 -17.11 -3.25 16.48
N LYS A 260 -17.67 -2.29 15.74
CA LYS A 260 -18.03 -0.97 16.29
C LYS A 260 -19.07 -1.02 17.41
N SER A 261 -19.91 -2.03 17.45
CA SER A 261 -20.89 -2.23 18.54
C SER A 261 -20.31 -2.91 19.78
N GLU A 262 -19.07 -3.37 19.73
CA GLU A 262 -18.46 -4.20 20.77
C GLU A 262 -17.51 -3.40 21.69
N VAL A 263 -17.03 -2.23 21.26
CA VAL A 263 -16.07 -1.38 21.97
C VAL A 263 -16.49 0.08 21.91
N SER A 264 -15.98 0.90 22.84
CA SER A 264 -16.28 2.33 22.94
C SER A 264 -15.18 3.21 22.35
N VAL A 265 -13.94 2.70 22.25
CA VAL A 265 -12.82 3.42 21.64
C VAL A 265 -13.04 3.62 20.16
N PRO A 266 -12.62 4.77 19.59
CA PRO A 266 -12.75 5.01 18.16
C PRO A 266 -11.99 3.96 17.32
N LEU A 267 -12.63 3.53 16.22
CA LEU A 267 -12.09 2.56 15.28
C LEU A 267 -11.64 3.23 13.98
N ILE A 268 -10.52 2.76 13.44
CA ILE A 268 -9.92 3.25 12.20
C ILE A 268 -10.01 2.16 11.14
N ALA A 269 -10.73 2.41 10.03
CA ALA A 269 -10.81 1.49 8.91
C ALA A 269 -9.61 1.62 7.97
N VAL A 270 -9.17 0.52 7.40
CA VAL A 270 -8.00 0.42 6.53
C VAL A 270 -8.29 -0.36 5.24
N ASN A 271 -7.31 -0.45 4.38
CA ASN A 271 -7.22 -1.20 3.14
C ASN A 271 -8.15 -0.71 2.02
N ARG A 272 -7.52 -0.43 0.87
CA ARG A 272 -8.21 -0.02 -0.37
C ARG A 272 -9.09 1.24 -0.23
N ILE A 273 -8.67 2.17 0.60
CA ILE A 273 -9.23 3.52 0.72
C ILE A 273 -8.27 4.44 -0.01
N ASN A 274 -8.65 4.98 -1.17
CA ASN A 274 -7.73 5.75 -2.03
C ASN A 274 -8.37 6.97 -2.72
N THR A 275 -9.63 7.27 -2.40
CA THR A 275 -10.32 8.47 -2.87
C THR A 275 -11.10 9.13 -1.73
N PRO A 276 -11.36 10.44 -1.79
CA PRO A 276 -12.18 11.13 -0.80
C PRO A 276 -13.60 10.57 -0.70
N VAL A 277 -14.20 10.18 -1.82
CA VAL A 277 -15.55 9.60 -1.87
C VAL A 277 -15.63 8.34 -1.03
N ILE A 278 -14.70 7.41 -1.21
CA ILE A 278 -14.66 6.16 -0.42
C ILE A 278 -14.41 6.44 1.07
N ALA A 279 -13.56 7.42 1.39
CA ALA A 279 -13.32 7.81 2.78
C ALA A 279 -14.61 8.36 3.43
N GLU A 280 -15.33 9.26 2.75
CA GLU A 280 -16.60 9.82 3.24
C GLU A 280 -17.72 8.78 3.34
N GLU A 281 -17.82 7.84 2.39
CA GLU A 281 -18.77 6.71 2.48
C GLU A 281 -18.56 5.90 3.76
N ILE A 282 -17.32 5.50 4.06
CA ILE A 282 -16.98 4.74 5.26
C ILE A 282 -17.39 5.51 6.54
N LEU A 283 -17.11 6.80 6.58
CA LEU A 283 -17.41 7.63 7.75
C LEU A 283 -18.92 7.91 7.90
N SER A 284 -19.58 8.31 6.82
CA SER A 284 -21.01 8.69 6.83
C SER A 284 -21.94 7.49 7.05
N GLU A 285 -21.58 6.31 6.53
CA GLU A 285 -22.31 5.08 6.73
C GLU A 285 -22.01 4.39 8.09
N GLY A 286 -21.14 5.02 8.90
CA GLY A 286 -20.81 4.55 10.23
C GLY A 286 -20.00 3.26 10.29
N PHE A 287 -19.17 2.98 9.25
CA PHE A 287 -18.28 1.83 9.27
C PHE A 287 -17.13 2.01 10.27
N ALA A 288 -16.62 3.23 10.40
CA ALA A 288 -15.54 3.57 11.31
C ALA A 288 -15.63 5.05 11.75
N ASP A 289 -14.82 5.43 12.74
CA ASP A 289 -14.71 6.81 13.23
C ASP A 289 -13.63 7.59 12.48
N MET A 290 -12.62 6.89 11.98
CA MET A 290 -11.52 7.42 11.16
C MET A 290 -11.19 6.45 10.03
N VAL A 291 -10.46 6.95 9.02
CA VAL A 291 -9.91 6.14 7.92
C VAL A 291 -8.39 6.26 7.90
N SER A 292 -7.71 5.14 7.62
CA SER A 292 -6.27 5.11 7.46
C SER A 292 -5.90 4.79 6.02
N MET A 293 -5.03 5.61 5.46
CA MET A 293 -4.48 5.48 4.12
C MET A 293 -2.96 5.57 4.18
N ALA A 294 -2.26 4.62 3.61
CA ALA A 294 -0.79 4.66 3.54
C ALA A 294 -0.33 5.11 2.15
N ARG A 295 -0.41 4.23 1.16
CA ARG A 295 0.06 4.49 -0.22
C ARG A 295 -0.60 5.67 -0.94
N PRO A 296 -1.85 6.09 -0.65
CA PRO A 296 -2.38 7.34 -1.19
C PRO A 296 -1.52 8.56 -0.86
N PHE A 297 -0.87 8.61 0.30
CA PHE A 297 0.07 9.67 0.68
C PHE A 297 1.47 9.55 0.05
N LEU A 298 1.82 8.40 -0.55
CA LEU A 298 2.94 8.34 -1.49
C LEU A 298 2.54 8.93 -2.84
N ALA A 299 1.35 8.59 -3.32
CA ALA A 299 0.87 9.05 -4.63
C ALA A 299 0.59 10.58 -4.62
N ASP A 300 0.02 11.11 -3.54
CA ASP A 300 -0.30 12.53 -3.40
C ASP A 300 -0.18 13.00 -1.94
N PRO A 301 0.86 13.75 -1.59
CA PRO A 301 1.02 14.28 -0.23
C PRO A 301 -0.07 15.30 0.14
N ASP A 302 -0.66 15.98 -0.84
CA ASP A 302 -1.69 16.99 -0.68
C ASP A 302 -3.12 16.43 -0.75
N PHE A 303 -3.29 15.11 -0.64
CA PHE A 303 -4.59 14.44 -0.77
C PHE A 303 -5.70 15.12 0.06
N VAL A 304 -5.43 15.37 1.35
CA VAL A 304 -6.42 15.98 2.25
C VAL A 304 -6.62 17.46 1.94
N LEU A 305 -5.55 18.21 1.70
CA LEU A 305 -5.63 19.63 1.35
C LEU A 305 -6.46 19.84 0.08
N LYS A 306 -6.19 19.06 -0.98
CA LYS A 306 -6.97 19.11 -2.23
C LYS A 306 -8.43 18.74 -2.01
N THR A 307 -8.71 17.80 -1.09
CA THR A 307 -10.09 17.45 -0.72
C THR A 307 -10.80 18.60 -0.02
N ILE A 308 -10.16 19.25 0.96
CA ILE A 308 -10.70 20.42 1.68
C ILE A 308 -11.01 21.57 0.72
N GLU A 309 -10.15 21.79 -0.26
CA GLU A 309 -10.27 22.88 -1.25
C GLU A 309 -11.18 22.52 -2.44
N GLY A 310 -11.81 21.34 -2.45
CA GLY A 310 -12.68 20.91 -3.55
C GLY A 310 -11.96 20.57 -4.85
N ARG A 311 -10.65 20.38 -4.82
CA ARG A 311 -9.77 20.07 -5.96
C ARG A 311 -9.56 18.56 -6.15
N THR A 312 -10.60 17.75 -5.97
CA THR A 312 -10.50 16.28 -6.00
C THR A 312 -10.00 15.73 -7.33
N GLN A 313 -10.29 16.44 -8.45
CA GLN A 313 -9.79 16.08 -9.78
C GLN A 313 -8.27 16.22 -9.93
N GLU A 314 -7.62 16.97 -9.04
CA GLU A 314 -6.17 17.15 -9.00
C GLU A 314 -5.46 16.13 -8.11
N ILE A 315 -6.19 15.22 -7.47
CA ILE A 315 -5.59 14.17 -6.66
C ILE A 315 -4.98 13.10 -7.58
N ASN A 316 -3.70 12.83 -7.37
CA ASN A 316 -2.99 11.72 -8.00
C ASN A 316 -3.32 10.42 -7.25
N THR A 317 -4.31 9.70 -7.72
CA THR A 317 -4.85 8.52 -7.00
C THR A 317 -3.88 7.35 -7.00
N CYS A 318 -3.68 6.73 -5.84
CA CYS A 318 -2.93 5.48 -5.73
C CYS A 318 -3.66 4.36 -6.49
N ILE A 319 -3.04 3.81 -7.51
CA ILE A 319 -3.59 2.73 -8.36
C ILE A 319 -3.33 1.31 -7.80
N ALA A 320 -2.84 1.21 -6.58
CA ALA A 320 -2.59 -0.04 -5.86
C ALA A 320 -1.68 -1.06 -6.60
N CYS A 321 -0.79 -0.59 -7.46
CA CYS A 321 0.10 -1.42 -8.29
C CYS A 321 1.21 -2.13 -7.51
N ASN A 322 1.53 -1.70 -6.30
CA ASN A 322 2.57 -2.22 -5.40
C ASN A 322 4.02 -2.16 -5.92
N GLN A 323 4.28 -1.63 -7.11
CA GLN A 323 5.57 -1.74 -7.82
C GLN A 323 6.71 -0.92 -7.17
N ALA A 324 6.62 0.41 -7.17
CA ALA A 324 7.71 1.25 -6.64
C ALA A 324 7.65 1.48 -5.12
N CYS A 325 6.65 0.97 -4.43
CA CYS A 325 6.55 0.97 -2.97
C CYS A 325 6.95 -0.39 -2.40
N LEU A 326 6.05 -1.39 -2.41
CA LEU A 326 6.31 -2.69 -1.80
C LEU A 326 7.49 -3.44 -2.43
N ASP A 327 7.60 -3.48 -3.77
CA ASP A 327 8.71 -4.17 -4.44
C ASP A 327 10.06 -3.56 -4.08
N HIS A 328 10.13 -2.22 -3.91
CA HIS A 328 11.34 -1.55 -3.45
C HIS A 328 11.65 -1.91 -1.99
N THR A 329 10.67 -1.84 -1.10
CA THR A 329 10.83 -2.17 0.32
C THR A 329 11.35 -3.60 0.50
N PHE A 330 10.76 -4.58 -0.18
CA PHE A 330 11.22 -5.98 -0.12
C PHE A 330 12.60 -6.23 -0.75
N GLN A 331 13.09 -5.31 -1.57
CA GLN A 331 14.45 -5.31 -2.10
C GLN A 331 15.42 -4.46 -1.25
N LEU A 332 15.00 -3.99 -0.07
CA LEU A 332 15.77 -3.08 0.80
C LEU A 332 16.21 -1.80 0.06
N ARG A 333 15.34 -1.28 -0.81
CA ARG A 333 15.52 -0.02 -1.54
C ARG A 333 14.60 1.03 -0.95
N ILE A 334 14.96 2.30 -1.09
CA ILE A 334 14.07 3.41 -0.75
C ILE A 334 12.76 3.25 -1.50
N SER A 335 11.65 3.31 -0.79
CA SER A 335 10.32 3.33 -1.38
C SER A 335 10.13 4.54 -2.27
N SER A 336 9.28 4.41 -3.28
CA SER A 336 8.80 5.51 -4.11
C SER A 336 7.37 5.19 -4.56
N CYS A 337 6.87 5.90 -5.57
CA CYS A 337 5.55 5.62 -6.13
C CYS A 337 5.60 5.65 -7.66
N LEU A 338 4.98 4.67 -8.31
CA LEU A 338 4.96 4.58 -9.77
C LEU A 338 4.29 5.80 -10.42
N VAL A 339 3.26 6.36 -9.77
CA VAL A 339 2.53 7.54 -10.27
C VAL A 339 3.08 8.86 -9.71
N ASN A 340 3.97 8.81 -8.72
CA ASN A 340 4.63 9.98 -8.13
C ASN A 340 6.11 9.67 -7.81
N PRO A 341 7.03 9.82 -8.76
CA PRO A 341 8.45 9.51 -8.54
C PRO A 341 9.12 10.39 -7.49
N ARG A 342 8.49 11.50 -7.09
CA ARG A 342 8.95 12.40 -6.04
C ARG A 342 8.77 11.81 -4.62
N ALA A 343 7.89 10.83 -4.46
CA ALA A 343 7.67 10.17 -3.16
C ALA A 343 8.96 9.58 -2.60
N CYS A 344 9.32 9.92 -1.37
CA CYS A 344 10.59 9.62 -0.68
C CYS A 344 11.84 10.28 -1.31
N HIS A 345 11.64 11.21 -2.25
CA HIS A 345 12.67 12.02 -2.90
C HIS A 345 12.35 13.52 -2.80
N GLU A 346 11.62 13.93 -1.77
CA GLU A 346 11.13 15.31 -1.59
C GLU A 346 12.28 16.34 -1.46
N THR A 347 13.43 15.92 -0.95
CA THR A 347 14.62 16.78 -0.85
C THR A 347 15.42 16.87 -2.15
N GLU A 348 15.19 15.99 -3.12
CA GLU A 348 15.98 15.84 -4.34
C GLU A 348 15.23 16.29 -5.59
N LEU A 349 13.96 15.88 -5.73
CA LEU A 349 13.15 16.09 -6.92
C LEU A 349 12.18 17.26 -6.75
N ASN A 350 12.69 18.48 -6.76
CA ASN A 350 11.90 19.70 -6.65
C ASN A 350 11.57 20.31 -8.02
N TYR A 351 10.30 20.55 -8.27
CA TYR A 351 9.79 21.12 -9.52
C TYR A 351 9.90 22.65 -9.53
N LEU A 352 11.12 23.18 -9.53
CA LEU A 352 11.36 24.61 -9.52
C LEU A 352 10.93 25.26 -10.85
N PRO A 353 10.45 26.52 -10.84
CA PRO A 353 10.17 27.28 -12.05
C PRO A 353 11.38 27.33 -12.99
N ALA A 354 11.14 27.22 -14.28
CA ALA A 354 12.19 27.29 -15.28
C ALA A 354 12.80 28.71 -15.33
N GLN A 355 14.12 28.82 -15.26
CA GLN A 355 14.81 30.11 -15.39
C GLN A 355 14.60 30.73 -16.78
N LYS A 356 14.53 29.89 -17.82
CA LYS A 356 14.27 30.28 -19.19
C LYS A 356 13.15 29.40 -19.75
N PRO A 357 11.92 29.90 -19.89
CA PRO A 357 10.83 29.19 -20.56
C PRO A 357 11.22 28.80 -21.98
N LYS A 358 10.79 27.61 -22.40
CA LYS A 358 11.01 27.06 -23.74
C LYS A 358 9.67 26.66 -24.36
N LYS A 359 9.61 26.63 -25.67
CA LYS A 359 8.54 26.04 -26.47
C LYS A 359 8.90 24.58 -26.78
N ILE A 360 8.14 23.63 -26.23
CA ILE A 360 8.49 22.22 -26.26
C ILE A 360 7.38 21.40 -26.91
N ALA A 361 7.76 20.55 -27.87
CA ALA A 361 6.88 19.54 -28.42
C ALA A 361 7.07 18.21 -27.67
N VAL A 362 5.97 17.56 -27.31
CA VAL A 362 5.95 16.19 -26.78
C VAL A 362 5.20 15.31 -27.76
N VAL A 363 5.83 14.25 -28.24
CA VAL A 363 5.28 13.31 -29.22
C VAL A 363 4.90 12.01 -28.53
N GLY A 364 3.60 11.78 -28.37
CA GLY A 364 3.01 10.62 -27.69
C GLY A 364 2.29 10.99 -26.41
N GLY A 365 0.99 10.76 -26.35
CA GLY A 365 0.09 11.03 -25.20
C GLY A 365 -0.07 9.84 -24.25
N GLY A 366 0.91 8.94 -24.18
CA GLY A 366 0.99 7.90 -23.16
C GLY A 366 1.44 8.43 -21.80
N PRO A 367 1.55 7.57 -20.76
CA PRO A 367 1.93 8.01 -19.41
C PRO A 367 3.22 8.84 -19.35
N ALA A 368 4.25 8.46 -20.10
CA ALA A 368 5.52 9.18 -20.13
C ALA A 368 5.37 10.61 -20.70
N GLY A 369 4.67 10.74 -21.84
CA GLY A 369 4.45 12.04 -22.46
C GLY A 369 3.54 12.95 -21.63
N MET A 370 2.47 12.42 -21.04
CA MET A 370 1.59 13.17 -20.15
C MET A 370 2.32 13.65 -18.89
N ALA A 371 3.14 12.79 -18.26
CA ALA A 371 3.92 13.14 -17.08
C ALA A 371 4.94 14.24 -17.39
N PHE A 372 5.67 14.12 -18.49
CA PHE A 372 6.62 15.17 -18.91
C PHE A 372 5.90 16.48 -19.21
N ALA A 373 4.82 16.44 -20.01
CA ALA A 373 4.08 17.62 -20.42
C ALA A 373 3.50 18.39 -19.22
N HIS A 374 2.93 17.64 -18.26
CA HIS A 374 2.41 18.21 -17.02
C HIS A 374 3.50 18.94 -16.23
N ILE A 375 4.60 18.27 -15.91
CA ILE A 375 5.67 18.85 -15.08
C ILE A 375 6.37 20.00 -15.79
N ALA A 376 6.61 19.89 -17.09
CA ALA A 376 7.24 20.95 -17.86
C ALA A 376 6.34 22.20 -17.93
N ALA A 377 5.04 22.04 -18.16
CA ALA A 377 4.08 23.14 -18.15
C ALA A 377 3.95 23.79 -16.75
N MET A 378 3.90 23.00 -15.69
CA MET A 378 3.92 23.48 -14.31
C MET A 378 5.16 24.33 -14.00
N ARG A 379 6.30 23.98 -14.58
CA ARG A 379 7.54 24.75 -14.46
C ARG A 379 7.61 26.01 -15.32
N GLY A 380 6.59 26.27 -16.15
CA GLY A 380 6.45 27.48 -16.96
C GLY A 380 6.90 27.37 -18.42
N HIS A 381 7.11 26.16 -18.95
CA HIS A 381 7.37 25.95 -20.37
C HIS A 381 6.04 25.97 -21.18
N GLU A 382 6.10 26.40 -22.44
CA GLU A 382 5.00 26.31 -23.42
C GLU A 382 5.02 24.91 -24.04
N ILE A 383 3.98 24.11 -23.80
CA ILE A 383 3.94 22.69 -24.18
C ILE A 383 2.86 22.44 -25.23
N THR A 384 3.24 21.75 -26.30
CA THR A 384 2.32 21.12 -27.24
C THR A 384 2.53 19.61 -27.21
N LEU A 385 1.47 18.87 -26.87
CA LEU A 385 1.44 17.41 -26.82
C LEU A 385 0.69 16.86 -28.04
N TYR A 386 1.39 16.09 -28.88
CA TYR A 386 0.84 15.43 -30.06
C TYR A 386 0.51 13.97 -29.74
N GLU A 387 -0.72 13.57 -30.05
CA GLU A 387 -1.19 12.19 -29.93
C GLU A 387 -1.90 11.75 -31.22
N ALA A 388 -1.45 10.64 -31.78
CA ALA A 388 -1.99 10.09 -33.04
C ALA A 388 -3.39 9.49 -32.85
N ALA A 389 -3.72 9.02 -31.66
CA ALA A 389 -5.04 8.48 -31.32
C ALA A 389 -6.04 9.61 -30.97
N SER A 390 -7.32 9.23 -30.90
CA SER A 390 -8.43 10.13 -30.52
C SER A 390 -8.52 10.42 -29.01
N LYS A 391 -7.66 9.79 -28.17
CA LYS A 391 -7.64 9.95 -26.71
C LYS A 391 -6.25 9.76 -26.15
N LEU A 392 -5.98 10.38 -25.02
CA LEU A 392 -4.78 10.20 -24.23
C LEU A 392 -4.75 8.83 -23.54
N GLY A 393 -3.58 8.45 -23.00
CA GLY A 393 -3.38 7.27 -22.19
C GLY A 393 -2.54 6.16 -22.84
N GLY A 394 -2.38 6.15 -24.18
CA GLY A 394 -1.57 5.15 -24.87
C GLY A 394 -1.95 3.72 -24.48
N GLN A 395 -0.95 2.89 -24.13
CA GLN A 395 -1.17 1.50 -23.73
C GLN A 395 -1.86 1.33 -22.38
N PHE A 396 -1.93 2.34 -21.51
CA PHE A 396 -2.76 2.30 -20.31
C PHE A 396 -4.25 2.10 -20.63
N ASN A 397 -4.69 2.54 -21.82
CA ASN A 397 -6.05 2.24 -22.29
C ASN A 397 -6.30 0.75 -22.55
N LEU A 398 -5.26 -0.06 -22.76
CA LEU A 398 -5.35 -1.51 -22.85
C LEU A 398 -5.21 -2.15 -21.45
N ALA A 399 -4.27 -1.67 -20.65
CA ALA A 399 -4.03 -2.22 -19.33
C ALA A 399 -5.25 -2.10 -18.41
N LYS A 400 -5.96 -0.97 -18.43
CA LYS A 400 -7.15 -0.73 -17.59
C LYS A 400 -8.39 -1.57 -17.95
N ILE A 401 -8.36 -2.31 -19.09
CA ILE A 401 -9.45 -3.21 -19.49
C ILE A 401 -9.29 -4.58 -18.84
N ILE A 402 -8.08 -4.92 -18.40
CA ILE A 402 -7.80 -6.18 -17.74
C ILE A 402 -8.56 -6.20 -16.39
N PRO A 403 -9.30 -7.28 -16.11
CA PRO A 403 -9.99 -7.43 -14.83
C PRO A 403 -9.04 -7.16 -13.64
N GLY A 404 -9.47 -6.36 -12.69
CA GLY A 404 -8.63 -5.99 -11.55
C GLY A 404 -7.66 -4.83 -11.78
N LYS A 405 -7.63 -4.22 -12.98
CA LYS A 405 -6.75 -3.08 -13.29
C LYS A 405 -7.48 -1.79 -13.66
N GLU A 406 -8.77 -1.72 -13.40
CA GLU A 406 -9.63 -0.55 -13.72
C GLU A 406 -9.12 0.74 -13.06
N GLU A 407 -8.49 0.64 -11.89
CA GLU A 407 -7.84 1.75 -11.19
C GLU A 407 -6.83 2.53 -12.05
N TYR A 408 -6.28 1.91 -13.10
CA TYR A 408 -5.35 2.58 -14.02
C TYR A 408 -6.02 3.72 -14.81
N ALA A 409 -7.34 3.75 -14.89
CA ALA A 409 -8.09 4.89 -15.43
C ALA A 409 -7.83 6.18 -14.64
N GLU A 410 -7.57 6.09 -13.33
CA GLU A 410 -7.31 7.23 -12.46
C GLU A 410 -6.02 7.98 -12.85
N THR A 411 -5.00 7.27 -13.33
CA THR A 411 -3.78 7.91 -13.83
C THR A 411 -4.05 8.77 -15.06
N ILE A 412 -4.89 8.28 -15.97
CA ILE A 412 -5.26 9.03 -17.18
C ILE A 412 -6.10 10.26 -16.78
N ARG A 413 -7.13 10.06 -15.93
CA ARG A 413 -7.95 11.14 -15.37
C ARG A 413 -7.10 12.25 -14.75
N TYR A 414 -6.15 11.87 -13.89
CA TYR A 414 -5.25 12.82 -13.23
C TYR A 414 -4.47 13.64 -14.24
N TYR A 415 -3.81 13.02 -15.21
CA TYR A 415 -3.03 13.74 -16.20
C TYR A 415 -3.89 14.62 -17.09
N GLU A 416 -5.06 14.17 -17.55
CA GLU A 416 -5.99 14.99 -18.32
C GLU A 416 -6.38 16.27 -17.55
N SER A 417 -6.68 16.14 -16.25
CA SER A 417 -6.97 17.27 -15.38
C SER A 417 -5.77 18.22 -15.25
N MET A 418 -4.57 17.69 -15.06
CA MET A 418 -3.37 18.50 -14.87
C MET A 418 -2.89 19.18 -16.16
N LEU A 419 -2.99 18.50 -17.32
CA LEU A 419 -2.70 19.09 -18.62
C LEU A 419 -3.64 20.28 -18.91
N SER A 420 -4.93 20.13 -18.60
CA SER A 420 -5.91 21.21 -18.70
C SER A 420 -5.58 22.38 -17.75
N LYS A 421 -5.30 22.09 -16.48
CA LYS A 421 -4.94 23.10 -15.46
C LYS A 421 -3.75 23.95 -15.88
N TYR A 422 -2.71 23.34 -16.43
CA TYR A 422 -1.49 24.02 -16.86
C TYR A 422 -1.52 24.45 -18.34
N LYS A 423 -2.70 24.40 -18.97
CA LYS A 423 -2.95 24.91 -20.33
C LYS A 423 -2.02 24.30 -21.39
N VAL A 424 -1.73 23.00 -21.25
CA VAL A 424 -0.99 22.27 -22.29
C VAL A 424 -1.84 22.21 -23.56
N ASN A 425 -1.26 22.57 -24.71
CA ASN A 425 -1.92 22.42 -26.01
C ASN A 425 -1.91 20.95 -26.43
N VAL A 426 -3.05 20.26 -26.33
CA VAL A 426 -3.20 18.83 -26.65
C VAL A 426 -3.79 18.67 -28.06
N CYS A 427 -3.01 18.08 -28.97
CA CYS A 427 -3.38 17.81 -30.36
C CYS A 427 -3.67 16.32 -30.54
N LEU A 428 -4.94 15.93 -30.43
CA LEU A 428 -5.42 14.56 -30.67
C LEU A 428 -5.64 14.30 -32.18
N ASN A 429 -5.63 13.02 -32.59
CA ASN A 429 -5.74 12.58 -33.99
C ASN A 429 -4.64 13.19 -34.88
N GLN A 430 -3.51 13.55 -34.31
CA GLN A 430 -2.43 14.21 -35.02
C GLN A 430 -1.10 13.47 -34.84
N LYS A 431 -0.71 12.72 -35.87
CA LYS A 431 0.62 12.10 -35.95
C LYS A 431 1.63 13.15 -36.36
N ALA A 432 2.46 13.60 -35.40
CA ALA A 432 3.52 14.56 -35.69
C ALA A 432 4.54 14.01 -36.69
N SER A 433 4.89 14.79 -37.71
CA SER A 433 6.01 14.49 -38.60
C SER A 433 7.25 15.31 -38.22
N ALA A 434 8.44 14.86 -38.62
CA ALA A 434 9.66 15.61 -38.40
C ALA A 434 9.60 17.03 -39.04
N LYS A 435 8.95 17.12 -40.21
CA LYS A 435 8.76 18.42 -40.88
C LYS A 435 7.91 19.36 -40.06
N ASP A 436 6.75 18.90 -39.54
CA ASP A 436 5.85 19.73 -38.72
C ASP A 436 6.56 20.24 -37.48
N LEU A 437 7.38 19.40 -36.82
CA LEU A 437 8.12 19.75 -35.62
C LEU A 437 9.20 20.80 -35.90
N ILE A 438 9.90 20.72 -37.05
CA ILE A 438 10.91 21.68 -37.46
C ILE A 438 10.27 23.02 -37.85
N ASP A 439 9.22 22.96 -38.67
CA ASP A 439 8.52 24.16 -39.18
C ASP A 439 7.88 24.99 -38.05
N ASN A 440 7.43 24.33 -36.97
CA ASN A 440 6.87 24.99 -35.78
C ASN A 440 7.93 25.57 -34.83
N LYS A 441 9.23 25.40 -35.10
CA LYS A 441 10.37 26.01 -34.40
C LYS A 441 10.32 25.77 -32.88
N TYR A 442 10.12 24.51 -32.44
CA TYR A 442 10.27 24.14 -31.05
C TYR A 442 11.72 24.23 -30.58
N ASP A 443 11.95 24.71 -29.35
CA ASP A 443 13.27 24.73 -28.74
C ASP A 443 13.75 23.31 -28.41
N GLU A 444 12.80 22.42 -28.00
CA GLU A 444 13.07 21.03 -27.66
C GLU A 444 11.95 20.11 -28.17
N ILE A 445 12.29 18.88 -28.47
CA ILE A 445 11.36 17.85 -28.90
C ILE A 445 11.55 16.61 -28.02
N ILE A 446 10.49 16.16 -27.34
CA ILE A 446 10.48 14.99 -26.48
C ILE A 446 9.76 13.86 -27.19
N LEU A 447 10.47 12.77 -27.45
CA LEU A 447 9.90 11.57 -28.07
C LEU A 447 9.43 10.59 -26.98
N ALA A 448 8.12 10.47 -26.82
CA ALA A 448 7.44 9.59 -25.85
C ALA A 448 6.45 8.64 -26.55
N ASN A 449 6.78 8.21 -27.77
CA ASN A 449 5.91 7.46 -28.68
C ASN A 449 5.73 5.98 -28.30
N GLY A 450 6.27 5.53 -27.16
CA GLY A 450 6.08 4.20 -26.60
C GLY A 450 6.77 3.09 -27.40
N VAL A 451 6.25 1.88 -27.22
CA VAL A 451 6.77 0.66 -27.87
C VAL A 451 5.66 -0.07 -28.62
N HIS A 452 6.04 -0.85 -29.61
CA HIS A 452 5.14 -1.77 -30.31
C HIS A 452 5.41 -3.21 -29.87
N PRO A 453 4.40 -4.08 -29.87
CA PRO A 453 4.59 -5.52 -29.65
C PRO A 453 5.61 -6.08 -30.64
N ARG A 454 6.43 -6.99 -30.17
CA ARG A 454 7.34 -7.73 -31.04
C ARG A 454 6.55 -8.69 -31.95
N SER A 455 6.86 -8.72 -33.22
CA SER A 455 6.36 -9.76 -34.10
C SER A 455 6.96 -11.13 -33.71
N ILE A 456 6.16 -12.18 -33.84
CA ILE A 456 6.62 -13.54 -33.62
C ILE A 456 7.11 -14.10 -34.96
N ASP A 457 8.26 -14.80 -34.91
CA ASP A 457 8.84 -15.50 -36.07
C ASP A 457 8.73 -17.02 -35.83
N ILE A 458 7.57 -17.56 -36.16
CA ILE A 458 7.27 -18.99 -36.10
C ILE A 458 6.46 -19.38 -37.33
N GLU A 459 6.58 -20.64 -37.78
CA GLU A 459 5.78 -21.17 -38.87
C GLU A 459 4.28 -21.02 -38.58
N GLY A 460 3.53 -20.49 -39.53
CA GLY A 460 2.09 -20.25 -39.41
C GLY A 460 1.71 -18.95 -38.68
N ALA A 461 2.65 -18.07 -38.35
CA ALA A 461 2.36 -16.78 -37.68
C ALA A 461 1.47 -15.84 -38.51
N ASP A 462 1.41 -16.04 -39.84
CA ASP A 462 0.57 -15.32 -40.81
C ASP A 462 -0.83 -15.91 -40.99
N HIS A 463 -1.14 -17.04 -40.33
CA HIS A 463 -2.45 -17.67 -40.43
C HIS A 463 -3.56 -16.79 -39.80
N ALA A 464 -4.74 -16.76 -40.41
CA ALA A 464 -5.87 -15.90 -39.99
C ALA A 464 -6.36 -16.14 -38.55
N LYS A 465 -6.04 -17.28 -37.93
CA LYS A 465 -6.32 -17.57 -36.51
C LYS A 465 -5.28 -16.99 -35.56
N VAL A 466 -4.16 -16.47 -36.08
CA VAL A 466 -3.13 -15.83 -35.25
C VAL A 466 -3.46 -14.34 -35.15
N VAL A 467 -3.78 -13.90 -33.97
CA VAL A 467 -4.24 -12.53 -33.69
C VAL A 467 -3.40 -11.87 -32.60
N SER A 468 -3.26 -10.55 -32.65
CA SER A 468 -2.53 -9.82 -31.64
C SER A 468 -3.37 -9.66 -30.35
N TYR A 469 -2.70 -9.64 -29.18
CA TYR A 469 -3.39 -9.35 -27.93
C TYR A 469 -4.08 -7.97 -27.94
N ILE A 470 -3.55 -7.01 -28.71
CA ILE A 470 -4.16 -5.69 -28.87
C ILE A 470 -5.53 -5.80 -29.53
N ASP A 471 -5.65 -6.58 -30.62
CA ASP A 471 -6.92 -6.76 -31.33
C ASP A 471 -7.93 -7.51 -30.47
N VAL A 472 -7.47 -8.46 -29.65
CA VAL A 472 -8.29 -9.16 -28.66
C VAL A 472 -8.86 -8.16 -27.64
N LEU A 473 -8.01 -7.38 -26.98
CA LEU A 473 -8.42 -6.42 -25.95
C LEU A 473 -9.28 -5.27 -26.52
N GLN A 474 -9.06 -4.90 -27.79
CA GLN A 474 -9.87 -3.91 -28.50
C GLN A 474 -11.17 -4.48 -29.07
N LYS A 475 -11.43 -5.78 -28.87
CA LYS A 475 -12.62 -6.50 -29.37
C LYS A 475 -12.79 -6.41 -30.91
N LYS A 476 -11.67 -6.36 -31.65
CA LYS A 476 -11.67 -6.32 -33.12
C LYS A 476 -11.83 -7.68 -33.77
N VAL A 477 -11.64 -8.75 -33.00
CA VAL A 477 -11.64 -10.15 -33.46
C VAL A 477 -12.53 -10.99 -32.55
N GLU A 478 -13.22 -11.96 -33.13
CA GLU A 478 -13.96 -12.97 -32.35
C GLU A 478 -12.99 -14.05 -31.87
N ILE A 479 -13.13 -14.42 -30.60
CA ILE A 479 -12.27 -15.41 -29.93
C ILE A 479 -13.06 -16.67 -29.67
N GLY A 480 -12.51 -17.80 -30.15
CA GLY A 480 -13.09 -19.12 -29.92
C GLY A 480 -13.00 -19.60 -28.48
N TYR A 481 -13.53 -20.79 -28.22
CA TYR A 481 -13.54 -21.37 -26.86
C TYR A 481 -12.14 -21.79 -26.39
N SER A 482 -11.36 -22.43 -27.25
CA SER A 482 -10.00 -22.92 -26.94
C SER A 482 -8.96 -21.97 -27.52
N VAL A 483 -8.08 -21.42 -26.69
CA VAL A 483 -7.12 -20.38 -27.05
C VAL A 483 -5.71 -20.76 -26.61
N ALA A 484 -4.74 -20.69 -27.51
CA ALA A 484 -3.32 -20.81 -27.21
C ALA A 484 -2.68 -19.41 -27.17
N LEU A 485 -2.11 -19.03 -26.01
CA LEU A 485 -1.36 -17.79 -25.83
C LEU A 485 0.14 -18.06 -25.92
N ILE A 486 0.78 -17.44 -26.91
CA ILE A 486 2.23 -17.56 -27.11
C ILE A 486 2.95 -16.49 -26.29
N GLY A 487 3.54 -16.90 -25.18
CA GLY A 487 4.22 -16.05 -24.22
C GLY A 487 3.54 -16.01 -22.85
N SER A 488 4.30 -16.37 -21.81
CA SER A 488 3.84 -16.44 -20.42
C SER A 488 4.51 -15.35 -19.56
N GLY A 489 4.71 -14.15 -20.11
CA GLY A 489 5.08 -12.96 -19.37
C GLY A 489 3.84 -12.25 -18.80
N GLY A 490 4.03 -11.08 -18.17
CA GLY A 490 2.93 -10.33 -17.55
C GLY A 490 1.75 -10.09 -18.47
N ILE A 491 1.98 -9.65 -19.73
CA ILE A 491 0.91 -9.45 -20.71
C ILE A 491 0.18 -10.76 -21.04
N GLY A 492 0.92 -11.90 -21.12
CA GLY A 492 0.31 -13.21 -21.37
C GLY A 492 -0.64 -13.63 -20.26
N PHE A 493 -0.26 -13.43 -18.98
CA PHE A 493 -1.14 -13.68 -17.84
C PHE A 493 -2.35 -12.74 -17.83
N ASP A 494 -2.15 -11.45 -18.07
CA ASP A 494 -3.22 -10.45 -18.14
C ASP A 494 -4.27 -10.81 -19.21
N VAL A 495 -3.82 -11.20 -20.40
CA VAL A 495 -4.72 -11.60 -21.49
C VAL A 495 -5.39 -12.94 -21.20
N ALA A 496 -4.69 -13.88 -20.54
CA ALA A 496 -5.31 -15.12 -20.09
C ALA A 496 -6.45 -14.85 -19.11
N GLU A 497 -6.21 -14.01 -18.10
CA GLU A 497 -7.22 -13.59 -17.13
C GLU A 497 -8.43 -12.95 -17.81
N TYR A 498 -8.20 -11.99 -18.72
CA TYR A 498 -9.24 -11.36 -19.53
C TYR A 498 -10.08 -12.38 -20.35
N LEU A 499 -9.46 -13.46 -20.84
CA LEU A 499 -10.12 -14.46 -21.66
C LEU A 499 -10.91 -15.48 -20.85
N VAL A 500 -10.49 -15.81 -19.63
CA VAL A 500 -11.16 -16.82 -18.79
C VAL A 500 -12.29 -16.24 -17.94
N LEU A 501 -12.20 -14.95 -17.56
CA LEU A 501 -13.22 -14.29 -16.77
C LEU A 501 -14.38 -13.78 -17.65
N ASP A 502 -15.61 -13.89 -17.13
CA ASP A 502 -16.80 -13.30 -17.73
C ASP A 502 -17.28 -12.14 -16.86
N ASN A 503 -17.43 -10.95 -17.44
CA ASN A 503 -17.99 -9.75 -16.82
C ASN A 503 -17.50 -9.51 -15.38
N HIS A 504 -16.20 -9.50 -15.19
CA HIS A 504 -15.64 -9.17 -13.87
C HIS A 504 -16.04 -7.74 -13.48
N ASN A 505 -16.83 -7.63 -12.43
CA ASN A 505 -17.14 -6.34 -11.80
C ASN A 505 -16.28 -6.19 -10.54
N ASN A 506 -15.16 -5.50 -10.68
CA ASN A 506 -14.25 -5.21 -9.56
C ASN A 506 -14.87 -4.37 -8.43
N GLU A 507 -16.06 -3.84 -8.63
CA GLU A 507 -16.77 -3.09 -7.60
C GLU A 507 -17.62 -4.00 -6.69
N ASP A 508 -17.84 -5.25 -7.10
CA ASP A 508 -18.61 -6.21 -6.29
C ASP A 508 -17.74 -6.86 -5.20
N ILE A 509 -17.78 -6.25 -4.03
CA ILE A 509 -17.06 -6.72 -2.84
C ILE A 509 -17.46 -8.15 -2.47
N HIS A 510 -18.76 -8.49 -2.52
CA HIS A 510 -19.24 -9.83 -2.12
C HIS A 510 -18.74 -10.91 -3.06
N SER A 511 -18.73 -10.66 -4.36
CA SER A 511 -18.17 -11.59 -5.35
C SER A 511 -16.67 -11.78 -5.13
N PHE A 512 -15.90 -10.72 -4.90
CA PHE A 512 -14.48 -10.80 -4.57
C PHE A 512 -14.23 -11.64 -3.31
N LEU A 513 -14.92 -11.34 -2.20
CA LEU A 513 -14.73 -12.05 -0.93
C LEU A 513 -15.09 -13.53 -1.05
N LYS A 514 -16.14 -13.86 -1.81
CA LYS A 514 -16.56 -15.23 -2.08
C LYS A 514 -15.57 -15.99 -2.95
N GLU A 515 -15.07 -15.37 -4.01
CA GLU A 515 -14.07 -15.94 -4.91
C GLU A 515 -12.80 -16.32 -4.15
N TRP A 516 -12.31 -15.40 -3.29
CA TRP A 516 -11.11 -15.61 -2.51
C TRP A 516 -11.31 -16.38 -1.21
N GLY A 517 -12.54 -16.77 -0.88
CA GLY A 517 -12.86 -17.57 0.31
C GLY A 517 -12.74 -16.80 1.63
N VAL A 518 -13.07 -15.51 1.61
CA VAL A 518 -13.23 -14.72 2.85
C VAL A 518 -14.62 -14.99 3.44
N ASP A 519 -14.67 -15.32 4.71
CA ASP A 519 -15.92 -15.59 5.44
C ASP A 519 -16.49 -14.32 6.08
N GLU A 520 -17.37 -13.61 5.38
CA GLU A 520 -18.01 -12.37 5.86
C GLU A 520 -18.84 -12.57 7.14
N ALA A 521 -19.39 -13.77 7.34
CA ALA A 521 -20.10 -14.10 8.58
C ALA A 521 -19.13 -14.27 9.75
N TYR A 522 -17.86 -14.53 9.46
CA TYR A 522 -16.79 -14.82 10.40
C TYR A 522 -17.10 -15.99 11.34
N THR A 523 -17.61 -17.07 10.76
CA THR A 523 -17.93 -18.31 11.48
C THR A 523 -16.75 -19.27 11.57
N HIS A 524 -15.72 -19.06 10.73
CA HIS A 524 -14.50 -19.87 10.68
C HIS A 524 -13.30 -19.09 11.23
N PRO A 525 -12.33 -19.77 11.87
CA PRO A 525 -11.09 -19.15 12.32
C PRO A 525 -10.34 -18.44 11.18
N GLY A 526 -9.75 -17.28 11.47
CA GLY A 526 -9.06 -16.45 10.49
C GLY A 526 -9.96 -15.84 9.42
N ALA A 527 -11.29 -15.99 9.53
CA ALA A 527 -12.29 -15.64 8.52
C ALA A 527 -12.05 -16.33 7.16
N LEU A 528 -11.54 -17.56 7.17
CA LEU A 528 -11.25 -18.36 5.98
C LEU A 528 -12.31 -19.43 5.73
N LYS A 529 -12.74 -19.52 4.48
CA LYS A 529 -13.54 -20.65 3.97
C LYS A 529 -13.01 -21.09 2.60
N LYS A 530 -13.55 -22.16 2.07
CA LYS A 530 -13.15 -22.66 0.75
C LYS A 530 -13.49 -21.62 -0.33
N PRO A 531 -12.53 -21.23 -1.18
CA PRO A 531 -12.77 -20.36 -2.33
C PRO A 531 -13.83 -20.95 -3.28
N MET A 532 -14.63 -20.08 -3.89
CA MET A 532 -15.60 -20.48 -4.91
C MET A 532 -15.19 -19.88 -6.26
N ASN A 533 -14.60 -20.70 -7.09
CA ASN A 533 -14.25 -20.33 -8.46
C ASN A 533 -15.49 -20.41 -9.37
N SER A 534 -15.63 -19.45 -10.27
CA SER A 534 -16.56 -19.54 -11.37
C SER A 534 -15.99 -20.47 -12.47
N ASP A 535 -16.86 -21.10 -13.25
CA ASP A 535 -16.42 -21.84 -14.42
C ASP A 535 -15.78 -20.90 -15.44
N PRO A 536 -14.62 -21.26 -16.01
CA PRO A 536 -13.93 -20.41 -16.96
C PRO A 536 -14.73 -20.30 -18.27
N LYS A 537 -14.82 -19.08 -18.80
CA LYS A 537 -15.49 -18.81 -20.09
C LYS A 537 -14.81 -19.48 -21.28
N ARG A 538 -13.51 -19.70 -21.19
CA ARG A 538 -12.66 -20.29 -22.22
C ARG A 538 -11.60 -21.19 -21.64
N GLU A 539 -11.17 -22.14 -22.43
CA GLU A 539 -9.99 -22.95 -22.16
C GLU A 539 -8.76 -22.24 -22.74
N VAL A 540 -7.81 -21.86 -21.86
CA VAL A 540 -6.62 -21.09 -22.26
C VAL A 540 -5.35 -21.85 -21.96
N TYR A 541 -4.51 -22.01 -22.97
CA TYR A 541 -3.20 -22.64 -22.89
C TYR A 541 -2.09 -21.58 -22.96
N LEU A 542 -1.35 -21.40 -21.87
CA LEU A 542 -0.18 -20.52 -21.83
C LEU A 542 1.07 -21.27 -22.28
N LEU A 543 1.65 -20.85 -23.41
CA LEU A 543 2.84 -21.46 -23.99
C LEU A 543 4.10 -20.65 -23.64
N LYS A 544 5.12 -21.32 -23.10
CA LYS A 544 6.44 -20.72 -22.85
C LYS A 544 7.57 -21.57 -23.44
N ARG A 545 8.64 -20.91 -23.85
CA ARG A 545 9.79 -21.55 -24.50
C ARG A 545 10.73 -22.23 -23.51
N SER A 546 10.83 -21.75 -22.29
CA SER A 546 11.75 -22.29 -21.28
C SER A 546 11.02 -23.12 -20.23
N THR A 547 11.69 -24.17 -19.71
CA THR A 547 11.24 -25.06 -18.63
C THR A 547 11.63 -24.55 -17.25
N GLY A 548 11.75 -23.28 -17.00
CA GLY A 548 12.01 -22.68 -15.70
C GLY A 548 10.74 -22.10 -15.07
N LYS A 549 10.78 -21.82 -13.72
CA LYS A 549 9.73 -21.08 -13.01
C LYS A 549 9.53 -19.70 -13.59
#